data_b07c807363c9e6a9b939e0db827e89d5
#
_entry.id   b07c807363c9e6a9b939e0db827e89d5
#
_cell.length_a   1.000
_cell.length_b   1.000
_cell.length_c   1.000
_cell.angle_alpha   90.00
_cell.angle_beta   90.00
_cell.angle_gamma   90.00
#
_symmetry.space_group_name_H-M   'P 1'
#
loop_
_entity.id
_entity.type
_entity.pdbx_description
1 polymer ?
#
loop_
_entity_poly.entity_id
_entity_poly.type
_entity_poly.pdbx_seq_one_letter_code
_entity_poly.pdbx_strand_id
1 'polypeptide(L)'
;MSAKTSSMTNTLALLDSLKSELPEVWDKSQVVGRWVWLEFTIPPVREVRTKLKQLGFHWNGQRKCWQNPCGVSRPHSDGDPRSYYDVKPASQLAMNDAPSAKEYKIVALRECPLPESLKTCETPDNAAEYWRLHVDTNPYFNPECECFVVLLLNTRRRVKGHQLVTIGTMDTLLVHPREVFRVAVISSAAAVVLMHNHPSGDPTPSEADIKVTRDLIRAGQLMKIDVLDHVIMGRPNRSSLRELGYFYT
;
A
#
# COMPACT_ATOMS: atom_id res chain seq x y z
N MET A 1 -8.13 6.73 -4.09
CA MET A 1 -6.67 6.98 -4.15
C MET A 1 -6.21 7.73 -5.41
N SER A 2 -7.00 7.81 -6.47
CA SER A 2 -6.66 8.46 -7.75
C SER A 2 -6.48 10.00 -7.70
N ALA A 3 -7.16 10.69 -6.80
CA ALA A 3 -7.13 12.16 -6.75
C ALA A 3 -5.83 12.78 -6.16
N LYS A 4 -5.07 12.02 -5.37
CA LYS A 4 -3.81 12.52 -4.78
C LYS A 4 -2.65 12.53 -5.78
N THR A 5 -2.59 11.58 -6.69
CA THR A 5 -1.51 11.45 -7.69
C THR A 5 -1.62 12.50 -8.80
N SER A 6 -2.84 12.78 -9.28
CA SER A 6 -3.08 13.75 -10.35
C SER A 6 -2.69 15.20 -9.99
N SER A 7 -2.83 15.60 -8.72
CA SER A 7 -2.56 17.00 -8.34
C SER A 7 -1.10 17.27 -7.97
N MET A 8 -0.33 16.28 -7.55
CA MET A 8 1.12 16.41 -7.42
C MET A 8 1.78 16.51 -8.79
N THR A 9 1.31 15.76 -9.76
CA THR A 9 1.80 15.83 -11.15
C THR A 9 1.63 17.24 -11.74
N ASN A 10 0.53 17.94 -11.44
CA ASN A 10 0.33 19.30 -11.88
C ASN A 10 1.28 20.30 -11.20
N THR A 11 1.60 20.14 -9.93
CA THR A 11 2.55 21.02 -9.23
C THR A 11 3.97 20.84 -9.78
N LEU A 12 4.43 19.61 -9.98
CA LEU A 12 5.75 19.30 -10.53
C LEU A 12 5.88 19.77 -11.98
N ALA A 13 4.88 19.50 -12.83
CA ALA A 13 4.88 19.97 -14.21
C ALA A 13 4.94 21.51 -14.29
N LEU A 14 4.25 22.22 -13.37
CA LEU A 14 4.34 23.67 -13.29
C LEU A 14 5.75 24.13 -12.86
N LEU A 15 6.37 23.46 -11.90
CA LEU A 15 7.72 23.79 -11.44
C LEU A 15 8.76 23.54 -12.54
N ASP A 16 8.61 22.47 -13.33
CA ASP A 16 9.48 22.19 -14.49
C ASP A 16 9.33 23.28 -15.56
N SER A 17 8.10 23.70 -15.87
CA SER A 17 7.84 24.81 -16.79
C SER A 17 8.43 26.12 -16.26
N LEU A 18 8.27 26.41 -14.97
CA LEU A 18 8.81 27.61 -14.34
C LEU A 18 10.34 27.63 -14.38
N LYS A 19 10.98 26.47 -14.13
CA LYS A 19 12.44 26.30 -14.19
C LYS A 19 12.98 26.52 -15.61
N SER A 20 12.25 26.02 -16.61
CA SER A 20 12.64 26.14 -18.03
C SER A 20 12.44 27.57 -18.57
N GLU A 21 11.33 28.22 -18.24
CA GLU A 21 10.94 29.48 -18.85
C GLU A 21 11.40 30.72 -18.04
N LEU A 22 11.54 30.60 -16.75
CA LEU A 22 11.88 31.67 -15.81
C LEU A 22 12.85 31.16 -14.72
N PRO A 23 14.07 30.72 -15.07
CA PRO A 23 15.01 30.14 -14.10
C PRO A 23 15.36 31.09 -12.95
N GLU A 24 15.44 32.40 -13.20
CA GLU A 24 15.72 33.42 -12.18
C GLU A 24 14.59 33.60 -11.14
N VAL A 25 13.40 33.12 -11.47
CA VAL A 25 12.21 33.16 -10.60
C VAL A 25 12.00 31.84 -9.89
N TRP A 26 12.45 30.74 -10.51
CA TRP A 26 12.29 29.39 -9.97
C TRP A 26 12.91 29.23 -8.59
N ASP A 27 14.12 29.76 -8.37
CA ASP A 27 14.81 29.70 -7.07
C ASP A 27 14.06 30.40 -5.94
N LYS A 28 13.16 31.32 -6.26
CA LYS A 28 12.31 32.04 -5.31
C LYS A 28 10.98 31.38 -5.06
N SER A 29 10.69 30.29 -5.79
CA SER A 29 9.40 29.62 -5.68
C SER A 29 9.32 28.72 -4.44
N GLN A 30 8.16 28.77 -3.82
CA GLN A 30 7.82 27.99 -2.64
C GLN A 30 6.56 27.16 -2.93
N VAL A 31 6.50 25.96 -2.39
CA VAL A 31 5.30 25.14 -2.42
C VAL A 31 4.64 25.15 -1.05
N VAL A 32 3.41 25.62 -1.01
CA VAL A 32 2.58 25.70 0.19
C VAL A 32 1.42 24.72 0.01
N GLY A 33 1.52 23.58 0.63
CA GLY A 33 0.62 22.46 0.41
C GLY A 33 0.72 21.92 -1.04
N ARG A 34 -0.14 22.40 -1.94
CA ARG A 34 -0.16 22.02 -3.37
C ARG A 34 -0.01 23.22 -4.32
N TRP A 35 0.02 24.40 -3.77
CA TRP A 35 0.09 25.63 -4.52
C TRP A 35 1.53 26.08 -4.69
N VAL A 36 1.88 26.65 -5.83
CA VAL A 36 3.17 27.30 -6.05
C VAL A 36 3.04 28.80 -5.78
N TRP A 37 3.89 29.32 -4.92
CA TRP A 37 3.92 30.70 -4.49
C TRP A 37 5.24 31.35 -4.86
N LEU A 38 5.18 32.63 -5.22
CA LEU A 38 6.33 33.45 -5.57
C LEU A 38 6.22 34.80 -4.86
N GLU A 39 7.21 35.11 -4.06
CA GLU A 39 7.33 36.41 -3.39
C GLU A 39 8.45 37.21 -4.03
N PHE A 40 8.20 38.49 -4.26
CA PHE A 40 9.16 39.41 -4.83
C PHE A 40 9.33 40.61 -3.91
N THR A 41 10.56 40.90 -3.52
CA THR A 41 10.92 42.09 -2.73
C THR A 41 10.69 43.36 -3.56
N ILE A 42 10.94 43.29 -4.87
CA ILE A 42 10.71 44.36 -5.84
C ILE A 42 9.76 43.81 -6.91
N PRO A 43 8.73 44.54 -7.32
CA PRO A 43 7.79 44.06 -8.33
C PRO A 43 8.52 43.59 -9.59
N PRO A 44 8.21 42.38 -10.11
CA PRO A 44 8.89 41.83 -11.28
C PRO A 44 8.55 42.67 -12.53
N VAL A 45 9.47 42.71 -13.47
CA VAL A 45 9.33 43.43 -14.75
C VAL A 45 8.16 42.94 -15.56
N ARG A 46 7.67 43.73 -16.50
CA ARG A 46 6.44 43.44 -17.26
C ARG A 46 6.49 42.09 -17.98
N GLU A 47 7.65 41.73 -18.52
CA GLU A 47 7.86 40.47 -19.24
C GLU A 47 7.67 39.25 -18.34
N VAL A 48 8.29 39.28 -17.15
CA VAL A 48 8.14 38.21 -16.13
C VAL A 48 6.66 38.11 -15.66
N ARG A 49 6.00 39.22 -15.43
CA ARG A 49 4.57 39.25 -15.06
C ARG A 49 3.68 38.64 -16.15
N THR A 50 4.02 38.86 -17.42
CA THR A 50 3.26 38.33 -18.55
C THR A 50 3.44 36.81 -18.63
N LYS A 51 4.66 36.30 -18.50
CA LYS A 51 4.95 34.85 -18.48
C LYS A 51 4.31 34.15 -17.27
N LEU A 52 4.38 34.75 -16.08
CA LEU A 52 3.71 34.21 -14.90
C LEU A 52 2.19 34.05 -15.13
N LYS A 53 1.56 35.03 -15.76
CA LYS A 53 0.12 34.94 -16.12
C LYS A 53 -0.15 33.83 -17.14
N GLN A 54 0.73 33.63 -18.12
CA GLN A 54 0.64 32.54 -19.11
C GLN A 54 0.76 31.17 -18.44
N LEU A 55 1.61 31.05 -17.42
CA LEU A 55 1.76 29.85 -16.60
C LEU A 55 0.61 29.67 -15.56
N GLY A 56 -0.40 30.54 -15.58
CA GLY A 56 -1.57 30.43 -14.71
C GLY A 56 -1.38 31.02 -13.30
N PHE A 57 -0.33 31.81 -13.07
CA PHE A 57 -0.20 32.54 -11.81
C PHE A 57 -1.08 33.75 -11.77
N HIS A 58 -1.63 34.05 -10.61
CA HIS A 58 -2.38 35.27 -10.32
C HIS A 58 -1.78 36.00 -9.11
N TRP A 59 -1.90 37.33 -9.10
CA TRP A 59 -1.45 38.15 -7.98
C TRP A 59 -2.47 38.14 -6.86
N ASN A 60 -2.05 37.81 -5.67
CA ASN A 60 -2.85 37.95 -4.46
C ASN A 60 -2.43 39.22 -3.71
N GLY A 61 -3.27 40.26 -3.78
CA GLY A 61 -2.97 41.56 -3.16
C GLY A 61 -2.96 41.54 -1.64
N GLN A 62 -3.72 40.66 -1.01
CA GLN A 62 -3.77 40.51 0.44
C GLN A 62 -2.50 39.84 0.98
N ARG A 63 -2.00 38.80 0.28
CA ARG A 63 -0.81 38.04 0.65
C ARG A 63 0.49 38.55 0.01
N LYS A 64 0.39 39.55 -0.86
CA LYS A 64 1.49 40.19 -1.60
C LYS A 64 2.41 39.20 -2.33
N CYS A 65 1.81 38.17 -2.94
CA CYS A 65 2.54 37.13 -3.67
C CYS A 65 1.80 36.70 -4.93
N TRP A 66 2.53 36.11 -5.88
CA TRP A 66 1.97 35.41 -7.02
C TRP A 66 1.67 33.96 -6.63
N GLN A 67 0.50 33.46 -6.99
CA GLN A 67 0.02 32.15 -6.60
C GLN A 67 -0.51 31.38 -7.81
N ASN A 68 -0.19 30.07 -7.88
CA ASN A 68 -0.83 29.16 -8.81
C ASN A 68 -1.44 27.99 -8.01
N PRO A 69 -2.75 27.75 -8.11
CA PRO A 69 -3.46 26.73 -7.35
C PRO A 69 -3.24 25.31 -7.87
N CYS A 70 -2.49 25.13 -8.96
CA CYS A 70 -2.19 23.81 -9.55
C CYS A 70 -3.46 22.94 -9.75
N GLY A 71 -4.55 23.55 -10.23
CA GLY A 71 -5.82 22.87 -10.50
C GLY A 71 -6.68 22.57 -9.26
N VAL A 72 -6.31 23.04 -8.09
CA VAL A 72 -7.10 22.85 -6.86
C VAL A 72 -7.79 24.14 -6.45
N SER A 73 -9.09 24.24 -6.71
CA SER A 73 -9.93 25.32 -6.16
C SER A 73 -10.33 24.98 -4.73
N ARG A 74 -10.12 25.91 -3.80
CA ARG A 74 -10.67 25.83 -2.44
C ARG A 74 -11.50 27.06 -2.14
N PRO A 75 -12.60 26.94 -1.37
CA PRO A 75 -13.32 28.11 -0.88
C PRO A 75 -12.37 28.98 -0.04
N HIS A 76 -12.60 30.28 -0.04
CA HIS A 76 -11.83 31.25 0.71
C HIS A 76 -11.74 30.85 2.18
N SER A 77 -10.52 30.62 2.65
CA SER A 77 -10.22 30.59 4.10
C SER A 77 -9.61 31.93 4.48
N ASP A 78 -10.10 32.55 5.54
CA ASP A 78 -9.63 33.84 6.03
C ASP A 78 -8.19 33.80 6.59
N GLY A 79 -7.59 32.62 6.75
CA GLY A 79 -6.25 32.42 7.26
C GLY A 79 -5.16 32.34 6.20
N ASP A 80 -3.91 32.60 6.60
CA ASP A 80 -2.74 32.35 5.76
C ASP A 80 -2.46 30.84 5.69
N PRO A 81 -2.50 30.21 4.50
CA PRO A 81 -2.24 28.78 4.33
C PRO A 81 -0.85 28.35 4.84
N ARG A 82 0.13 29.25 4.95
CA ARG A 82 1.45 28.96 5.49
C ARG A 82 1.44 28.61 6.98
N SER A 83 0.38 28.97 7.69
CA SER A 83 0.21 28.58 9.10
C SER A 83 -0.31 27.16 9.28
N TYR A 84 -0.83 26.51 8.21
CA TYR A 84 -1.44 25.19 8.26
C TYR A 84 -0.73 24.15 7.39
N TYR A 85 0.10 24.59 6.43
CA TYR A 85 0.80 23.71 5.50
C TYR A 85 2.30 23.92 5.60
N ASP A 86 3.05 22.84 5.40
CA ASP A 86 4.49 22.92 5.23
C ASP A 86 4.83 23.82 4.03
N VAL A 87 5.73 24.75 4.23
CA VAL A 87 6.31 25.60 3.19
C VAL A 87 7.65 25.02 2.79
N LYS A 88 7.77 24.56 1.54
CA LYS A 88 8.99 23.96 1.00
C LYS A 88 9.51 24.79 -0.18
N PRO A 89 10.81 25.11 -0.24
CA PRO A 89 11.40 25.65 -1.46
C PRO A 89 11.20 24.68 -2.63
N ALA A 90 10.95 25.17 -3.84
CA ALA A 90 10.80 24.32 -5.02
C ALA A 90 12.03 23.45 -5.27
N SER A 91 13.22 23.96 -4.96
CA SER A 91 14.49 23.24 -5.05
C SER A 91 14.50 21.95 -4.21
N GLN A 92 13.84 21.96 -3.04
CA GLN A 92 13.73 20.76 -2.20
C GLN A 92 12.77 19.70 -2.78
N LEU A 93 11.74 20.11 -3.51
CA LEU A 93 10.83 19.18 -4.16
C LEU A 93 11.47 18.52 -5.39
N ALA A 94 12.20 19.31 -6.17
CA ALA A 94 12.93 18.78 -7.33
C ALA A 94 14.06 17.80 -6.94
N MET A 95 14.64 17.95 -5.74
CA MET A 95 15.62 17.01 -5.20
C MET A 95 14.99 15.71 -4.67
N ASN A 96 13.71 15.74 -4.28
CA ASN A 96 13.00 14.56 -3.75
C ASN A 96 12.42 13.65 -4.83
N ASP A 97 12.40 14.08 -6.09
CA ASP A 97 11.89 13.28 -7.24
C ASP A 97 12.96 12.45 -7.94
N ALA A 98 14.24 12.62 -7.62
CA ALA A 98 15.25 11.68 -8.06
C ALA A 98 14.98 10.32 -7.38
N PRO A 99 14.95 9.20 -8.15
CA PRO A 99 14.77 7.88 -7.58
C PRO A 99 15.88 7.63 -6.56
N SER A 100 15.55 7.76 -5.28
CA SER A 100 16.48 7.51 -4.19
C SER A 100 16.42 6.05 -3.79
N ALA A 101 17.58 5.41 -3.61
CA ALA A 101 17.67 4.12 -2.95
C ALA A 101 17.10 4.22 -1.54
N LYS A 102 16.37 3.18 -1.10
CA LYS A 102 15.76 3.14 0.23
C LYS A 102 16.29 1.95 0.99
N GLU A 103 16.60 2.17 2.26
CA GLU A 103 16.84 1.08 3.21
C GLU A 103 15.49 0.63 3.79
N TYR A 104 15.26 -0.69 3.83
CA TYR A 104 14.01 -1.26 4.32
C TYR A 104 14.25 -1.99 5.64
N LYS A 105 13.37 -1.72 6.60
CA LYS A 105 13.27 -2.45 7.86
C LYS A 105 11.87 -3.07 7.96
N ILE A 106 11.81 -4.29 8.44
CA ILE A 106 10.55 -4.98 8.70
C ILE A 106 10.32 -5.02 10.20
N VAL A 107 9.10 -4.68 10.59
CA VAL A 107 8.66 -4.72 11.98
C VAL A 107 7.37 -5.50 12.10
N ALA A 108 7.20 -6.24 13.19
CA ALA A 108 5.93 -6.86 13.53
C ALA A 108 4.91 -5.75 13.88
N LEU A 109 3.68 -5.88 13.37
CA LEU A 109 2.61 -4.91 13.64
C LEU A 109 2.02 -5.09 15.06
N ARG A 110 1.93 -6.35 15.50
CA ARG A 110 1.40 -6.72 16.82
C ARG A 110 1.89 -8.11 17.23
N GLU A 111 1.83 -8.38 18.51
CA GLU A 111 1.98 -9.73 19.03
C GLU A 111 0.66 -10.52 18.92
N CYS A 112 0.77 -11.80 18.61
CA CYS A 112 -0.34 -12.75 18.52
C CYS A 112 -0.10 -13.86 19.54
N PRO A 113 -0.56 -13.73 20.79
CA PRO A 113 -0.35 -14.75 21.83
C PRO A 113 -0.99 -16.07 21.44
N LEU A 114 -0.25 -17.18 21.58
CA LEU A 114 -0.70 -18.51 21.20
C LEU A 114 -0.97 -19.36 22.43
N PRO A 115 -2.14 -20.01 22.53
CA PRO A 115 -2.34 -21.09 23.48
C PRO A 115 -1.43 -22.28 23.16
N GLU A 116 -1.19 -23.18 24.11
CA GLU A 116 -0.27 -24.31 23.94
C GLU A 116 -0.67 -25.20 22.75
N SER A 117 -1.98 -25.38 22.53
CA SER A 117 -2.56 -26.15 21.42
C SER A 117 -2.23 -25.61 20.02
N LEU A 118 -1.91 -24.32 19.91
CA LEU A 118 -1.62 -23.64 18.63
C LEU A 118 -0.14 -23.27 18.44
N LYS A 119 0.72 -23.69 19.35
CA LYS A 119 2.17 -23.45 19.16
C LYS A 119 2.72 -24.14 17.93
N THR A 120 2.12 -25.27 17.52
CA THR A 120 2.40 -25.97 16.26
C THR A 120 1.14 -26.01 15.39
N CYS A 121 1.30 -25.98 14.09
CA CYS A 121 0.23 -26.14 13.12
C CYS A 121 0.50 -27.40 12.30
N GLU A 122 -0.11 -28.49 12.68
CA GLU A 122 0.07 -29.81 12.05
C GLU A 122 -1.16 -30.27 11.27
N THR A 123 -2.32 -29.71 11.61
CA THR A 123 -3.59 -30.08 11.00
C THR A 123 -4.30 -28.84 10.43
N PRO A 124 -5.22 -29.01 9.46
CA PRO A 124 -6.06 -27.92 8.98
C PRO A 124 -6.93 -27.30 10.08
N ASP A 125 -7.28 -28.08 11.11
CA ASP A 125 -8.05 -27.56 12.25
C ASP A 125 -7.25 -26.59 13.11
N ASN A 126 -5.94 -26.85 13.30
CA ASN A 126 -5.05 -25.87 13.96
C ASN A 126 -4.98 -24.55 13.17
N ALA A 127 -4.91 -24.62 11.86
CA ALA A 127 -4.92 -23.43 11.01
C ALA A 127 -6.26 -22.68 11.13
N ALA A 128 -7.40 -23.40 11.11
CA ALA A 128 -8.72 -22.82 11.26
C ALA A 128 -8.92 -22.19 12.65
N GLU A 129 -8.43 -22.84 13.72
CA GLU A 129 -8.48 -22.28 15.09
C GLU A 129 -7.62 -21.01 15.19
N TYR A 130 -6.42 -21.03 14.59
CA TYR A 130 -5.57 -19.84 14.50
C TYR A 130 -6.27 -18.69 13.79
N TRP A 131 -6.96 -18.97 12.66
CA TRP A 131 -7.74 -17.98 11.92
C TRP A 131 -8.77 -17.31 12.81
N ARG A 132 -9.61 -18.12 13.48
CA ARG A 132 -10.67 -17.59 14.37
C ARG A 132 -10.13 -16.74 15.51
N LEU A 133 -8.96 -17.12 16.03
CA LEU A 133 -8.34 -16.40 17.16
C LEU A 133 -7.69 -15.09 16.75
N HIS A 134 -7.02 -15.05 15.59
CA HIS A 134 -6.16 -13.92 15.23
C HIS A 134 -6.52 -13.20 13.94
N VAL A 135 -7.17 -13.86 12.99
CA VAL A 135 -7.55 -13.22 11.72
C VAL A 135 -8.94 -12.60 11.84
N ASP A 136 -9.94 -13.34 12.32
CA ASP A 136 -11.30 -12.82 12.52
C ASP A 136 -11.35 -11.63 13.49
N THR A 137 -10.39 -11.56 14.41
CA THR A 137 -10.26 -10.46 15.39
C THR A 137 -9.39 -9.30 14.89
N ASN A 138 -8.86 -9.39 13.69
CA ASN A 138 -8.01 -8.32 13.12
C ASN A 138 -8.89 -7.15 12.68
N PRO A 139 -8.61 -5.89 13.08
CA PRO A 139 -9.39 -4.73 12.68
C PRO A 139 -9.39 -4.44 11.18
N TYR A 140 -8.47 -5.03 10.43
CA TYR A 140 -8.40 -4.91 8.96
C TYR A 140 -9.07 -6.08 8.23
N PHE A 141 -9.55 -7.10 8.95
CA PHE A 141 -10.30 -8.20 8.36
C PHE A 141 -11.73 -7.75 8.04
N ASN A 142 -12.16 -8.03 6.82
CA ASN A 142 -13.53 -7.79 6.39
C ASN A 142 -14.16 -9.11 5.94
N PRO A 143 -15.13 -9.67 6.70
CA PRO A 143 -15.76 -10.94 6.37
C PRO A 143 -16.61 -10.90 5.08
N GLU A 144 -16.99 -9.72 4.61
CA GLU A 144 -17.76 -9.51 3.37
C GLU A 144 -16.86 -9.54 2.11
N CYS A 145 -15.55 -9.65 2.29
CA CYS A 145 -14.58 -9.74 1.20
C CYS A 145 -13.72 -10.98 1.37
N GLU A 146 -13.23 -11.55 0.27
CA GLU A 146 -12.20 -12.58 0.32
C GLU A 146 -10.88 -11.99 0.82
N CYS A 147 -10.39 -12.53 1.91
CA CYS A 147 -9.12 -12.14 2.52
C CYS A 147 -8.15 -13.31 2.45
N PHE A 148 -6.98 -13.10 1.85
CA PHE A 148 -5.94 -14.12 1.76
C PHE A 148 -4.88 -13.90 2.82
N VAL A 149 -4.61 -14.94 3.60
CA VAL A 149 -3.68 -14.94 4.72
C VAL A 149 -2.64 -16.05 4.53
N VAL A 150 -1.41 -15.75 4.89
CA VAL A 150 -0.32 -16.73 4.94
C VAL A 150 0.11 -16.93 6.37
N LEU A 151 -0.03 -18.14 6.88
CA LEU A 151 0.48 -18.58 8.16
C LEU A 151 1.93 -19.05 7.99
N LEU A 152 2.83 -18.54 8.81
CA LEU A 152 4.28 -18.73 8.71
C LEU A 152 4.76 -19.73 9.75
N LEU A 153 5.49 -20.74 9.31
CA LEU A 153 5.94 -21.83 10.16
C LEU A 153 7.46 -22.00 10.09
N ASN A 154 8.05 -22.43 11.20
CA ASN A 154 9.45 -22.87 11.22
C ASN A 154 9.58 -24.36 10.82
N THR A 155 10.82 -24.89 10.84
CA THR A 155 11.13 -26.29 10.49
C THR A 155 10.45 -27.34 11.40
N ARG A 156 10.01 -26.94 12.61
CA ARG A 156 9.27 -27.78 13.56
C ARG A 156 7.77 -27.54 13.54
N ARG A 157 7.24 -26.93 12.47
CA ARG A 157 5.82 -26.55 12.33
C ARG A 157 5.31 -25.59 13.41
N ARG A 158 6.21 -24.92 14.16
CA ARG A 158 5.82 -23.89 15.12
C ARG A 158 5.39 -22.63 14.38
N VAL A 159 4.30 -22.06 14.83
CA VAL A 159 3.77 -20.82 14.28
C VAL A 159 4.69 -19.66 14.61
N LYS A 160 5.11 -18.92 13.60
CA LYS A 160 5.90 -17.68 13.70
C LYS A 160 5.03 -16.43 13.65
N GLY A 161 3.85 -16.53 13.04
CA GLY A 161 2.92 -15.44 12.81
C GLY A 161 2.19 -15.59 11.49
N HIS A 162 1.47 -14.55 11.09
CA HIS A 162 0.75 -14.54 9.81
C HIS A 162 0.87 -13.19 9.11
N GLN A 163 0.54 -13.16 7.83
CA GLN A 163 0.34 -11.94 7.06
C GLN A 163 -1.00 -11.98 6.35
N LEU A 164 -1.78 -10.92 6.47
CA LEU A 164 -2.88 -10.62 5.58
C LEU A 164 -2.29 -10.10 4.27
N VAL A 165 -2.36 -10.91 3.21
CA VAL A 165 -1.70 -10.65 1.92
C VAL A 165 -2.54 -9.73 1.05
N THR A 166 -3.81 -10.11 0.87
CA THR A 166 -4.76 -9.33 0.06
C THR A 166 -6.14 -9.32 0.70
N ILE A 167 -6.86 -8.23 0.44
CA ILE A 167 -8.30 -8.10 0.62
C ILE A 167 -8.86 -7.88 -0.77
N GLY A 168 -9.57 -8.88 -1.30
CA GLY A 168 -10.13 -8.87 -2.64
C GLY A 168 -11.50 -8.22 -2.73
N THR A 169 -12.13 -8.34 -3.89
CA THR A 169 -13.55 -8.08 -4.11
C THR A 169 -14.38 -9.28 -3.67
N MET A 170 -15.70 -9.19 -3.68
CA MET A 170 -16.60 -10.23 -3.17
C MET A 170 -16.46 -11.61 -3.85
N ASP A 171 -15.84 -11.67 -5.03
CA ASP A 171 -15.84 -12.86 -5.92
C ASP A 171 -14.52 -13.07 -6.69
N THR A 172 -13.45 -12.34 -6.39
CA THR A 172 -12.17 -12.53 -7.10
C THR A 172 -10.97 -12.20 -6.21
N LEU A 173 -10.11 -13.17 -6.00
CA LEU A 173 -8.85 -13.04 -5.29
C LEU A 173 -7.67 -13.07 -6.26
N LEU A 174 -6.97 -11.96 -6.43
CA LEU A 174 -5.72 -11.90 -7.19
C LEU A 174 -4.54 -12.07 -6.24
N VAL A 175 -3.99 -13.29 -6.18
CA VAL A 175 -2.81 -13.62 -5.35
C VAL A 175 -1.61 -13.88 -6.25
N HIS A 176 -0.55 -13.11 -6.04
CA HIS A 176 0.71 -13.31 -6.76
C HIS A 176 1.76 -13.96 -5.84
N PRO A 177 2.54 -14.96 -6.31
CA PRO A 177 3.55 -15.65 -5.50
C PRO A 177 4.52 -14.70 -4.77
N ARG A 178 4.94 -13.58 -5.41
CA ARG A 178 5.82 -12.60 -4.77
C ARG A 178 5.22 -11.99 -3.49
N GLU A 179 3.90 -11.81 -3.43
CA GLU A 179 3.24 -11.22 -2.26
C GLU A 179 3.13 -12.23 -1.12
N VAL A 180 2.87 -13.49 -1.44
CA VAL A 180 2.80 -14.61 -0.51
C VAL A 180 4.17 -14.90 0.09
N PHE A 181 5.20 -15.03 -0.74
CA PHE A 181 6.52 -15.46 -0.29
C PHE A 181 7.42 -14.33 0.20
N ARG A 182 7.08 -13.07 -0.06
CA ARG A 182 7.83 -11.92 0.46
C ARG A 182 8.00 -12.01 1.97
N VAL A 183 6.89 -12.16 2.70
CA VAL A 183 6.95 -12.24 4.17
C VAL A 183 7.56 -13.56 4.65
N ALA A 184 7.33 -14.67 3.93
CA ALA A 184 7.90 -15.96 4.29
C ALA A 184 9.43 -15.93 4.23
N VAL A 185 10.02 -15.35 3.19
CA VAL A 185 11.47 -15.15 3.05
C VAL A 185 12.00 -14.25 4.17
N ILE A 186 11.38 -13.11 4.37
CA ILE A 186 11.81 -12.10 5.34
C ILE A 186 11.77 -12.65 6.78
N SER A 187 10.71 -13.40 7.11
CA SER A 187 10.57 -14.02 8.43
C SER A 187 11.38 -15.29 8.59
N SER A 188 12.13 -15.72 7.56
CA SER A 188 12.84 -17.02 7.55
C SER A 188 11.90 -18.17 7.88
N ALA A 189 10.73 -18.20 7.26
CA ALA A 189 9.80 -19.33 7.38
C ALA A 189 10.31 -20.52 6.58
N ALA A 190 10.20 -21.71 7.14
CA ALA A 190 10.53 -22.96 6.44
C ALA A 190 9.33 -23.53 5.69
N ALA A 191 8.12 -23.20 6.15
CA ALA A 191 6.87 -23.63 5.53
C ALA A 191 5.78 -22.61 5.74
N VAL A 192 4.73 -22.70 4.93
CA VAL A 192 3.54 -21.88 5.02
C VAL A 192 2.26 -22.71 4.93
N VAL A 193 1.19 -22.22 5.55
CA VAL A 193 -0.19 -22.63 5.27
C VAL A 193 -0.91 -21.43 4.64
N LEU A 194 -1.51 -21.67 3.49
CA LEU A 194 -2.33 -20.69 2.79
C LEU A 194 -3.73 -20.72 3.39
N MET A 195 -4.36 -19.58 3.53
CA MET A 195 -5.70 -19.49 4.09
C MET A 195 -6.48 -18.37 3.42
N HIS A 196 -7.77 -18.58 3.14
CA HIS A 196 -8.68 -17.50 2.76
C HIS A 196 -10.09 -17.83 3.25
N ASN A 197 -10.96 -16.83 3.31
CA ASN A 197 -12.38 -17.00 3.61
C ASN A 197 -13.23 -16.84 2.35
N HIS A 198 -14.33 -17.59 2.32
CA HIS A 198 -15.42 -17.35 1.39
C HIS A 198 -16.53 -16.54 2.08
N PRO A 199 -16.86 -15.34 1.62
CA PRO A 199 -17.96 -14.53 2.18
C PRO A 199 -19.32 -15.25 2.12
N SER A 200 -19.53 -16.13 1.15
CA SER A 200 -20.74 -16.97 1.03
C SER A 200 -20.93 -17.91 2.23
N GLY A 201 -19.85 -18.22 2.95
CA GLY A 201 -19.85 -19.23 4.02
C GLY A 201 -19.65 -20.67 3.53
N ASP A 202 -19.72 -20.95 2.22
CA ASP A 202 -19.42 -22.27 1.65
C ASP A 202 -17.93 -22.43 1.43
N PRO A 203 -17.23 -23.36 2.11
CA PRO A 203 -15.80 -23.57 1.97
C PRO A 203 -15.41 -24.43 0.77
N THR A 204 -16.31 -24.72 -0.16
CA THR A 204 -16.00 -25.50 -1.37
C THR A 204 -15.00 -24.77 -2.25
N PRO A 205 -13.84 -25.40 -2.60
CA PRO A 205 -12.83 -24.77 -3.43
C PRO A 205 -13.35 -24.46 -4.83
N SER A 206 -13.06 -23.27 -5.34
CA SER A 206 -13.25 -22.92 -6.74
C SER A 206 -12.10 -23.44 -7.62
N GLU A 207 -12.29 -23.47 -8.92
CA GLU A 207 -11.21 -23.76 -9.89
C GLU A 207 -10.07 -22.75 -9.80
N ALA A 208 -10.38 -21.50 -9.45
CA ALA A 208 -9.38 -20.46 -9.24
C ALA A 208 -8.50 -20.75 -8.00
N ASP A 209 -9.11 -21.23 -6.90
CA ASP A 209 -8.37 -21.62 -5.68
C ASP A 209 -7.43 -22.79 -5.96
N ILE A 210 -7.89 -23.78 -6.70
CA ILE A 210 -7.07 -24.93 -7.09
C ILE A 210 -5.89 -24.48 -7.95
N LYS A 211 -6.13 -23.61 -8.92
CA LYS A 211 -5.09 -23.09 -9.82
C LYS A 211 -4.04 -22.27 -9.05
N VAL A 212 -4.48 -21.31 -8.24
CA VAL A 212 -3.54 -20.46 -7.47
C VAL A 212 -2.74 -21.31 -6.49
N THR A 213 -3.35 -22.32 -5.88
CA THR A 213 -2.66 -23.24 -4.97
C THR A 213 -1.52 -23.98 -5.68
N ARG A 214 -1.77 -24.52 -6.86
CA ARG A 214 -0.75 -25.20 -7.68
C ARG A 214 0.41 -24.26 -8.04
N ASP A 215 0.12 -23.02 -8.42
CA ASP A 215 1.14 -22.03 -8.76
C ASP A 215 1.98 -21.64 -7.52
N LEU A 216 1.35 -21.53 -6.34
CA LEU A 216 2.03 -21.26 -5.10
C LEU A 216 2.88 -22.45 -4.62
N ILE A 217 2.41 -23.69 -4.79
CA ILE A 217 3.23 -24.88 -4.48
C ILE A 217 4.51 -24.89 -5.33
N ARG A 218 4.38 -24.67 -6.66
CA ARG A 218 5.55 -24.61 -7.56
C ARG A 218 6.53 -23.50 -7.16
N ALA A 219 6.01 -22.32 -6.83
CA ALA A 219 6.84 -21.20 -6.37
C ALA A 219 7.55 -21.53 -5.04
N GLY A 220 6.86 -22.15 -4.09
CA GLY A 220 7.41 -22.59 -2.83
C GLY A 220 8.54 -23.61 -3.00
N GLN A 221 8.36 -24.58 -3.91
CA GLN A 221 9.40 -25.58 -4.24
C GLN A 221 10.70 -24.93 -4.73
N LEU A 222 10.60 -23.90 -5.60
CA LEU A 222 11.76 -23.14 -6.08
C LEU A 222 12.50 -22.41 -4.95
N MET A 223 11.74 -21.86 -3.99
CA MET A 223 12.28 -21.10 -2.86
C MET A 223 12.66 -21.97 -1.64
N LYS A 224 12.40 -23.28 -1.71
CA LYS A 224 12.60 -24.20 -0.57
C LYS A 224 11.77 -23.79 0.66
N ILE A 225 10.56 -23.29 0.42
CA ILE A 225 9.55 -22.98 1.43
C ILE A 225 8.33 -23.84 1.13
N ASP A 226 8.06 -24.82 1.98
CA ASP A 226 6.99 -25.78 1.74
C ASP A 226 5.61 -25.13 1.90
N VAL A 227 4.73 -25.30 0.92
CA VAL A 227 3.30 -25.04 1.08
C VAL A 227 2.65 -26.30 1.62
N LEU A 228 2.23 -26.27 2.89
CA LEU A 228 1.77 -27.46 3.58
C LEU A 228 0.30 -27.76 3.33
N ASP A 229 -0.52 -26.72 3.24
CA ASP A 229 -1.94 -26.80 2.98
C ASP A 229 -2.48 -25.48 2.43
N HIS A 230 -3.71 -25.53 1.93
CA HIS A 230 -4.54 -24.37 1.66
C HIS A 230 -5.91 -24.62 2.28
N VAL A 231 -6.21 -23.81 3.32
CA VAL A 231 -7.45 -23.95 4.12
C VAL A 231 -8.40 -22.83 3.75
N ILE A 232 -9.61 -23.22 3.30
CA ILE A 232 -10.68 -22.29 2.98
C ILE A 232 -11.63 -22.21 4.17
N MET A 233 -11.81 -21.00 4.67
CA MET A 233 -12.68 -20.72 5.81
C MET A 233 -14.11 -20.42 5.34
N GLY A 234 -15.02 -21.27 5.69
CA GLY A 234 -16.47 -21.05 5.58
C GLY A 234 -17.13 -20.77 6.94
N ARG A 235 -18.45 -20.83 6.96
CA ARG A 235 -19.25 -20.72 8.19
C ARG A 235 -20.34 -21.79 8.18
N PRO A 236 -20.32 -22.74 9.15
CA PRO A 236 -19.40 -22.88 10.27
C PRO A 236 -18.11 -23.69 9.95
N ASN A 237 -18.03 -24.30 8.75
CA ASN A 237 -17.04 -25.31 8.37
C ASN A 237 -15.81 -24.69 7.68
N ARG A 238 -14.84 -25.56 7.40
CA ARG A 238 -13.64 -25.27 6.60
C ARG A 238 -13.42 -26.38 5.59
N SER A 239 -12.61 -26.11 4.55
CA SER A 239 -12.05 -27.13 3.65
C SER A 239 -10.54 -27.05 3.63
N SER A 240 -9.89 -28.18 3.40
CA SER A 240 -8.45 -28.28 3.14
C SER A 240 -8.25 -28.86 1.75
N LEU A 241 -7.54 -28.14 0.88
CA LEU A 241 -7.25 -28.61 -0.47
C LEU A 241 -6.33 -29.83 -0.43
N ARG A 242 -5.50 -29.97 0.61
CA ARG A 242 -4.67 -31.15 0.82
C ARG A 242 -5.52 -32.37 1.16
N GLU A 243 -6.47 -32.28 2.10
CA GLU A 243 -7.40 -33.35 2.45
C GLU A 243 -8.26 -33.76 1.24
N LEU A 244 -8.63 -32.78 0.38
CA LEU A 244 -9.38 -33.01 -0.85
C LEU A 244 -8.53 -33.59 -2.00
N GLY A 245 -7.20 -33.77 -1.80
CA GLY A 245 -6.31 -34.40 -2.78
C GLY A 245 -5.73 -33.50 -3.85
N TYR A 246 -5.93 -32.18 -3.80
CA TYR A 246 -5.44 -31.23 -4.82
C TYR A 246 -3.94 -30.92 -4.75
N PHE A 247 -3.23 -31.45 -3.74
CA PHE A 247 -1.79 -31.27 -3.57
C PHE A 247 -0.94 -32.30 -4.30
N TYR A 248 -1.55 -33.33 -4.85
CA TYR A 248 -0.85 -34.50 -5.43
C TYR A 248 -0.99 -34.61 -6.95
N THR A 249 -1.40 -33.54 -7.62
CA THR A 249 -1.61 -33.51 -9.09
C THR A 249 -0.58 -32.65 -9.82
#